data_0ec1f5b9ae9fc3bb463f50100124aee0
#
_entry.id   0ec1f5b9ae9fc3bb463f50100124aee0
#
_cell.length_a   1.000
_cell.length_b   1.000
_cell.length_c   1.000
_cell.angle_alpha   90.00
_cell.angle_beta   90.00
_cell.angle_gamma   90.00
#
_symmetry.space_group_name_H-M   'P 1'
#
loop_
_entity.id
_entity.type
_entity.pdbx_description
1 polymer ?
#
loop_
_entity_poly.entity_id
_entity_poly.type
_entity_poly.pdbx_seq_one_letter_code
_entity_poly.pdbx_strand_id
1 'polypeptide(L)'
;MLNHLVVPLSLLLAQSITKTVAPGVTYTQEIRTSPPMVIHAVRASVGKEGVSARVALAGEGITTGSVEDGREPLSRISARYRAVVAVNGDYFPFTGDPLGLCVLSGDLVSEAARNRGAIGWTRDAAWLVGNPTFVGEAIGPTGTKVTISGVNRDCGPGENVLWLPSGGNRAKCSKPGPAVIFRALSRPFDEATPSDAVFAEIMRDVTEAAIPPDGAVLFVKDNRAEALLTDIASGGIWKFTVQTVDAANWREAQFAIGGGPWLVRDGKKFVDWQAQGFTATHATARHPRTAIGHTAAGDLLLVVVEGRSATSSGMTLDELADLMLSLGAYNALNLDGGGSTQMMVRGLAVSAPSDGVERPIANAIVLLAPEATVSQLALSMEPKVARATVGQTLSWQVKVASTGEALAHSEIVWGCTPGVGWIDQFGTFRANKAGMAVVSAFARGRTLRSVILIAPKSATSGNFEDRLLVSIGALP
;
A
#
# COMPACT_ATOMS: atom_id res chain seq x y z
N MET A 1 -25.64 -5.70 56.17
CA MET A 1 -24.29 -5.59 55.62
C MET A 1 -24.37 -5.87 54.13
N LEU A 2 -24.46 -4.81 53.31
CA LEU A 2 -24.42 -4.95 51.82
C LEU A 2 -22.96 -5.01 51.39
N ASN A 3 -22.52 -6.17 50.94
CA ASN A 3 -21.26 -6.30 50.24
C ASN A 3 -21.39 -5.70 48.85
N HIS A 4 -20.91 -4.51 48.64
CA HIS A 4 -20.69 -3.93 47.30
C HIS A 4 -19.50 -4.70 46.66
N LEU A 5 -19.83 -5.54 45.69
CA LEU A 5 -18.82 -6.11 44.79
C LEU A 5 -18.27 -4.96 43.95
N VAL A 6 -17.11 -4.44 44.33
CA VAL A 6 -16.34 -3.52 43.50
C VAL A 6 -15.71 -4.37 42.40
N VAL A 7 -16.35 -4.44 41.23
CA VAL A 7 -15.74 -4.98 40.03
C VAL A 7 -14.61 -3.98 39.64
N PRO A 8 -13.36 -4.46 39.55
CA PRO A 8 -12.27 -3.55 39.21
C PRO A 8 -12.47 -3.00 37.80
N LEU A 9 -12.46 -1.68 37.70
CA LEU A 9 -12.65 -0.87 36.47
C LEU A 9 -11.51 -1.07 35.43
N SER A 10 -10.60 -2.01 35.64
CA SER A 10 -9.38 -2.21 34.84
C SER A 10 -9.53 -3.23 33.69
N LEU A 11 -10.71 -3.82 33.46
CA LEU A 11 -10.90 -4.88 32.47
C LEU A 11 -11.56 -4.46 31.15
N LEU A 12 -11.70 -3.18 30.85
CA LEU A 12 -12.36 -2.67 29.62
C LEU A 12 -11.46 -1.80 28.74
N LEU A 13 -10.12 -1.94 28.82
CA LEU A 13 -9.20 -1.05 28.11
C LEU A 13 -8.90 -1.46 26.67
N ALA A 14 -9.11 -2.70 26.27
CA ALA A 14 -8.91 -3.16 24.90
C ALA A 14 -9.84 -4.32 24.55
N GLN A 15 -10.39 -4.30 23.35
CA GLN A 15 -11.13 -5.42 22.77
C GLN A 15 -10.38 -5.89 21.52
N SER A 16 -10.09 -7.18 21.42
CA SER A 16 -9.34 -7.75 20.31
C SER A 16 -9.99 -9.01 19.77
N ILE A 17 -9.92 -9.19 18.45
CA ILE A 17 -10.36 -10.41 17.78
C ILE A 17 -9.38 -10.77 16.67
N THR A 18 -8.96 -12.03 16.66
CA THR A 18 -8.09 -12.60 15.62
C THR A 18 -8.87 -13.59 14.76
N LYS A 19 -8.62 -13.57 13.47
CA LYS A 19 -9.27 -14.40 12.44
C LYS A 19 -8.22 -15.03 11.54
N THR A 20 -8.36 -16.32 11.24
CA THR A 20 -7.61 -16.95 10.16
C THR A 20 -8.30 -16.61 8.84
N VAL A 21 -7.66 -15.75 8.02
CA VAL A 21 -8.23 -15.30 6.75
C VAL A 21 -7.76 -16.12 5.55
N ALA A 22 -6.66 -16.86 5.71
CA ALA A 22 -6.21 -17.94 4.83
C ALA A 22 -5.27 -18.85 5.64
N PRO A 23 -4.94 -20.08 5.16
CA PRO A 23 -3.84 -20.85 5.73
C PRO A 23 -2.59 -19.98 5.82
N GLY A 24 -1.89 -19.99 6.95
CA GLY A 24 -0.70 -19.17 7.19
C GLY A 24 -0.92 -17.66 7.28
N VAL A 25 -2.18 -17.14 7.23
CA VAL A 25 -2.49 -15.71 7.32
C VAL A 25 -3.53 -15.43 8.38
N THR A 26 -3.17 -14.66 9.40
CA THR A 26 -4.08 -14.18 10.44
C THR A 26 -4.26 -12.67 10.36
N TYR A 27 -5.47 -12.22 10.66
CA TYR A 27 -5.85 -10.82 10.77
C TYR A 27 -6.43 -10.56 12.16
N THR A 28 -5.95 -9.52 12.81
CA THR A 28 -6.39 -9.08 14.14
C THR A 28 -6.88 -7.64 14.07
N GLN A 29 -8.07 -7.37 14.63
CA GLN A 29 -8.47 -6.01 14.97
C GLN A 29 -8.39 -5.84 16.49
N GLU A 30 -7.77 -4.75 16.94
CA GLU A 30 -7.73 -4.33 18.32
C GLU A 30 -8.34 -2.93 18.44
N ILE A 31 -9.25 -2.76 19.40
CA ILE A 31 -9.91 -1.49 19.70
C ILE A 31 -9.53 -1.11 21.12
N ARG A 32 -8.84 0.02 21.30
CA ARG A 32 -8.49 0.63 22.57
C ARG A 32 -9.39 1.81 22.86
N THR A 33 -9.72 2.04 24.11
CA THR A 33 -10.62 3.12 24.53
C THR A 33 -9.89 4.33 25.09
N SER A 34 -8.67 4.17 25.61
CA SER A 34 -7.90 5.25 26.23
C SER A 34 -6.40 5.12 25.95
N PRO A 35 -5.83 5.94 25.07
CA PRO A 35 -6.54 6.77 24.08
C PRO A 35 -7.28 5.91 23.06
N PRO A 36 -8.35 6.45 22.44
CA PRO A 36 -9.12 5.68 21.46
C PRO A 36 -8.24 5.35 20.24
N MET A 37 -8.14 4.08 19.89
CA MET A 37 -7.36 3.58 18.75
C MET A 37 -8.02 2.35 18.15
N VAL A 38 -8.03 2.27 16.83
CA VAL A 38 -8.39 1.10 16.04
C VAL A 38 -7.15 0.64 15.29
N ILE A 39 -6.72 -0.58 15.57
CA ILE A 39 -5.50 -1.19 15.05
C ILE A 39 -5.88 -2.43 14.27
N HIS A 40 -5.31 -2.56 13.09
CA HIS A 40 -5.42 -3.72 12.23
C HIS A 40 -4.03 -4.31 12.05
N ALA A 41 -3.84 -5.57 12.42
CA ALA A 41 -2.57 -6.27 12.29
C ALA A 41 -2.76 -7.56 11.48
N VAL A 42 -1.83 -7.83 10.59
CA VAL A 42 -1.76 -9.07 9.82
C VAL A 42 -0.42 -9.72 10.08
N ARG A 43 -0.44 -11.03 10.34
CA ARG A 43 0.74 -11.89 10.35
C ARG A 43 0.59 -12.93 9.24
N ALA A 44 1.65 -13.11 8.44
CA ALA A 44 1.63 -14.04 7.32
C ALA A 44 2.95 -14.81 7.21
N SER A 45 2.86 -16.12 7.05
CA SER A 45 4.01 -17.03 6.85
C SER A 45 4.36 -17.09 5.36
N VAL A 46 5.01 -16.04 4.85
CA VAL A 46 5.40 -15.91 3.44
C VAL A 46 6.35 -17.04 3.03
N GLY A 47 6.14 -17.59 1.83
CA GLY A 47 6.90 -18.75 1.31
C GLY A 47 6.41 -20.10 1.84
N LYS A 48 5.41 -20.12 2.72
CA LYS A 48 4.81 -21.35 3.28
C LYS A 48 3.33 -21.41 2.96
N GLU A 49 2.74 -22.62 2.93
CA GLU A 49 1.30 -22.85 2.74
C GLU A 49 0.70 -22.16 1.50
N GLY A 50 1.52 -21.88 0.46
CA GLY A 50 1.09 -21.16 -0.74
C GLY A 50 0.91 -19.65 -0.53
N VAL A 51 1.35 -19.10 0.60
CA VAL A 51 1.33 -17.65 0.88
C VAL A 51 2.49 -16.97 0.19
N SER A 52 2.21 -15.91 -0.57
CA SER A 52 3.22 -15.03 -1.16
C SER A 52 2.88 -13.57 -0.92
N ALA A 53 3.91 -12.74 -0.78
CA ALA A 53 3.80 -11.30 -0.69
C ALA A 53 4.35 -10.67 -1.98
N ARG A 54 3.71 -9.60 -2.45
CA ARG A 54 4.16 -8.81 -3.60
C ARG A 54 4.04 -7.33 -3.31
N VAL A 55 4.89 -6.55 -3.93
CA VAL A 55 4.65 -5.12 -4.13
C VAL A 55 3.86 -4.99 -5.43
N ALA A 56 2.88 -4.10 -5.47
CA ALA A 56 2.01 -3.86 -6.60
C ALA A 56 1.97 -2.37 -6.91
N LEU A 57 2.12 -1.98 -8.17
CA LEU A 57 1.92 -0.60 -8.62
C LEU A 57 0.46 -0.30 -8.92
N ALA A 58 0.10 0.97 -8.81
CA ALA A 58 -1.12 1.51 -9.37
C ALA A 58 -1.12 1.35 -10.89
N GLY A 59 -2.22 0.87 -11.48
CA GLY A 59 -2.38 0.73 -12.93
C GLY A 59 -1.31 -0.12 -13.62
N GLU A 60 -0.51 -0.89 -12.85
CA GLU A 60 0.62 -1.70 -13.33
C GLU A 60 1.80 -0.88 -13.92
N GLY A 61 1.80 0.44 -13.73
CA GLY A 61 2.88 1.33 -14.18
C GLY A 61 2.68 2.76 -13.71
N ILE A 62 3.76 3.55 -13.64
CA ILE A 62 3.73 4.95 -13.21
C ILE A 62 3.09 5.83 -14.30
N THR A 63 3.41 5.55 -15.58
CA THR A 63 2.92 6.32 -16.73
C THR A 63 2.26 5.41 -17.76
N THR A 64 0.95 5.23 -17.63
CA THR A 64 0.16 4.35 -18.50
C THR A 64 -0.71 5.11 -19.50
N GLY A 65 -0.76 6.44 -19.40
CA GLY A 65 -1.60 7.32 -20.24
C GLY A 65 -3.03 7.46 -19.73
N SER A 66 -3.33 7.01 -18.51
CA SER A 66 -4.63 7.23 -17.86
C SER A 66 -4.68 8.60 -17.17
N VAL A 67 -5.90 9.09 -16.86
CA VAL A 67 -6.10 10.35 -16.12
C VAL A 67 -5.56 10.27 -14.69
N GLU A 68 -5.47 9.05 -14.13
CA GLU A 68 -4.99 8.76 -12.77
C GLU A 68 -3.59 8.13 -12.80
N ASP A 69 -2.75 8.49 -13.79
CA ASP A 69 -1.40 7.94 -13.94
C ASP A 69 -0.67 7.82 -12.60
N GLY A 70 -0.10 6.63 -12.37
CA GLY A 70 0.67 6.31 -11.17
C GLY A 70 -0.12 6.22 -9.86
N ARG A 71 -1.46 6.36 -9.87
CA ARG A 71 -2.28 6.28 -8.65
C ARG A 71 -3.58 5.50 -8.87
N GLU A 72 -3.93 4.65 -7.91
CA GLU A 72 -5.12 3.80 -7.98
C GLU A 72 -5.67 3.53 -6.57
N PRO A 73 -7.00 3.45 -6.36
CA PRO A 73 -7.58 3.00 -5.10
C PRO A 73 -7.09 1.60 -4.70
N LEU A 74 -6.80 1.39 -3.41
CA LEU A 74 -6.33 0.10 -2.89
C LEU A 74 -7.31 -1.04 -3.20
N SER A 75 -8.62 -0.76 -3.20
CA SER A 75 -9.65 -1.74 -3.55
C SER A 75 -9.49 -2.28 -4.97
N ARG A 76 -9.10 -1.46 -5.95
CA ARG A 76 -8.83 -1.90 -7.32
C ARG A 76 -7.55 -2.73 -7.40
N ILE A 77 -6.47 -2.30 -6.74
CA ILE A 77 -5.23 -3.07 -6.66
C ILE A 77 -5.52 -4.44 -6.03
N SER A 78 -6.20 -4.47 -4.88
CA SER A 78 -6.58 -5.70 -4.19
C SER A 78 -7.40 -6.65 -5.07
N ALA A 79 -8.36 -6.12 -5.82
CA ALA A 79 -9.20 -6.90 -6.74
C ALA A 79 -8.41 -7.47 -7.92
N ARG A 80 -7.52 -6.68 -8.55
CA ARG A 80 -6.67 -7.09 -9.67
C ARG A 80 -5.78 -8.27 -9.30
N TYR A 81 -5.22 -8.27 -8.09
CA TYR A 81 -4.39 -9.35 -7.58
C TYR A 81 -5.18 -10.47 -6.88
N ARG A 82 -6.51 -10.35 -6.71
CA ARG A 82 -7.32 -11.24 -5.86
C ARG A 82 -6.69 -11.40 -4.47
N ALA A 83 -6.20 -10.30 -3.91
CA ALA A 83 -5.43 -10.32 -2.69
C ALA A 83 -6.26 -10.76 -1.49
N VAL A 84 -5.68 -11.61 -0.65
CA VAL A 84 -6.23 -11.95 0.66
C VAL A 84 -6.14 -10.78 1.61
N VAL A 85 -5.01 -10.05 1.54
CA VAL A 85 -4.77 -8.80 2.26
C VAL A 85 -4.09 -7.83 1.32
N ALA A 86 -4.43 -6.55 1.41
CA ALA A 86 -3.69 -5.46 0.78
C ALA A 86 -3.60 -4.27 1.73
N VAL A 87 -2.45 -3.59 1.72
CA VAL A 87 -2.21 -2.33 2.44
C VAL A 87 -1.53 -1.33 1.52
N ASN A 88 -1.70 -0.03 1.77
CA ASN A 88 -0.95 0.99 1.06
C ASN A 88 0.57 0.85 1.29
N GLY A 89 1.35 1.36 0.35
CA GLY A 89 2.81 1.24 0.37
C GLY A 89 3.54 2.52 0.74
N ASP A 90 4.56 2.86 -0.06
CA ASP A 90 5.48 3.97 0.16
C ASP A 90 4.84 5.34 -0.11
N TYR A 91 5.54 6.39 0.32
CA TYR A 91 5.24 7.78 -0.01
C TYR A 91 5.35 8.03 -1.52
N PHE A 92 4.57 8.98 -2.01
CA PHE A 92 4.56 9.34 -3.43
C PHE A 92 4.18 10.82 -3.62
N PRO A 93 4.71 11.50 -4.64
CA PRO A 93 4.20 12.78 -5.10
C PRO A 93 2.90 12.58 -5.90
N PHE A 94 2.22 13.67 -6.25
CA PHE A 94 0.99 13.59 -7.04
C PHE A 94 1.19 13.03 -8.46
N THR A 95 2.42 12.92 -8.92
CA THR A 95 2.81 12.23 -10.17
C THR A 95 2.68 10.70 -10.08
N GLY A 96 2.64 10.16 -8.85
CA GLY A 96 2.37 8.73 -8.61
C GLY A 96 3.60 7.82 -8.64
N ASP A 97 4.80 8.38 -8.84
CA ASP A 97 6.05 7.62 -8.70
C ASP A 97 6.35 7.34 -7.22
N PRO A 98 6.70 6.10 -6.82
CA PRO A 98 7.15 5.83 -5.45
C PRO A 98 8.41 6.63 -5.12
N LEU A 99 8.48 7.23 -3.91
CA LEU A 99 9.65 8.04 -3.52
C LEU A 99 10.88 7.21 -3.13
N GLY A 100 10.69 5.97 -2.71
CA GLY A 100 11.76 5.08 -2.28
C GLY A 100 11.96 3.91 -3.22
N LEU A 101 12.84 2.99 -2.81
CA LEU A 101 13.11 1.78 -3.55
C LEU A 101 11.82 1.01 -3.86
N CYS A 102 11.61 0.71 -5.13
CA CYS A 102 10.52 -0.16 -5.56
C CYS A 102 11.04 -1.19 -6.56
N VAL A 103 10.98 -2.47 -6.16
CA VAL A 103 11.36 -3.61 -7.01
C VAL A 103 10.16 -4.52 -7.17
N LEU A 104 9.84 -4.87 -8.41
CA LEU A 104 8.73 -5.75 -8.79
C LEU A 104 9.25 -6.93 -9.61
N SER A 105 9.13 -8.13 -9.06
CA SER A 105 9.54 -9.37 -9.75
C SER A 105 11.00 -9.35 -10.24
N GLY A 106 11.87 -8.66 -9.49
CA GLY A 106 13.28 -8.47 -9.83
C GLY A 106 13.58 -7.22 -10.67
N ASP A 107 12.55 -6.55 -11.23
CA ASP A 107 12.74 -5.31 -12.01
C ASP A 107 12.74 -4.08 -11.11
N LEU A 108 13.74 -3.20 -11.27
CA LEU A 108 13.76 -1.90 -10.61
C LEU A 108 12.71 -0.97 -11.23
N VAL A 109 11.82 -0.46 -10.37
CA VAL A 109 10.76 0.48 -10.77
C VAL A 109 11.07 1.90 -10.32
N SER A 110 11.60 2.05 -9.10
CA SER A 110 12.01 3.34 -8.54
C SER A 110 13.29 3.15 -7.74
N GLU A 111 14.19 4.11 -7.84
CA GLU A 111 15.43 4.10 -7.11
C GLU A 111 15.24 4.31 -5.60
N ALA A 112 16.26 3.91 -4.84
CA ALA A 112 16.29 4.16 -3.40
C ALA A 112 16.38 5.66 -3.10
N ALA A 113 15.46 6.17 -2.29
CA ALA A 113 15.54 7.54 -1.79
C ALA A 113 16.70 7.71 -0.82
N ARG A 114 17.43 8.83 -0.94
CA ARG A 114 18.58 9.12 -0.11
C ARG A 114 18.23 9.08 1.38
N ASN A 115 19.00 8.34 2.17
CA ASN A 115 18.87 8.17 3.62
C ASN A 115 17.57 7.49 4.08
N ARG A 116 16.77 6.91 3.21
CA ARG A 116 15.55 6.21 3.60
C ARG A 116 15.74 4.71 3.71
N GLY A 117 14.92 4.10 4.55
CA GLY A 117 14.87 2.65 4.71
C GLY A 117 14.16 1.97 3.55
N ALA A 118 14.52 0.71 3.32
CA ALA A 118 13.80 -0.19 2.46
C ALA A 118 13.75 -1.59 3.07
N ILE A 119 12.67 -2.30 2.80
CA ILE A 119 12.50 -3.70 3.13
C ILE A 119 12.11 -4.47 1.87
N GLY A 120 12.73 -5.61 1.66
CA GLY A 120 12.48 -6.45 0.51
C GLY A 120 12.57 -7.92 0.86
N TRP A 121 12.29 -8.77 -0.10
CA TRP A 121 12.43 -10.22 0.04
C TRP A 121 12.82 -10.87 -1.28
N THR A 122 13.59 -11.92 -1.17
CA THR A 122 14.04 -12.76 -2.29
C THR A 122 12.90 -13.69 -2.73
N ARG A 123 13.13 -14.40 -3.83
CA ARG A 123 12.22 -15.46 -4.32
C ARG A 123 11.94 -16.51 -3.24
N ASP A 124 12.93 -16.83 -2.42
CA ASP A 124 12.84 -17.82 -1.33
C ASP A 124 12.37 -17.21 -0.01
N ALA A 125 11.79 -16.00 -0.06
CA ALA A 125 11.27 -15.25 1.08
C ALA A 125 12.33 -14.89 2.15
N ALA A 126 13.61 -14.82 1.81
CA ALA A 126 14.64 -14.25 2.68
C ALA A 126 14.52 -12.72 2.70
N TRP A 127 14.60 -12.14 3.90
CA TRP A 127 14.40 -10.70 4.07
C TRP A 127 15.65 -9.90 3.74
N LEU A 128 15.46 -8.80 3.01
CA LEU A 128 16.47 -7.77 2.72
C LEU A 128 16.06 -6.50 3.45
N VAL A 129 16.97 -5.94 4.25
CA VAL A 129 16.68 -4.81 5.14
C VAL A 129 17.87 -3.87 5.16
N GLY A 130 17.67 -2.60 4.82
CA GLY A 130 18.77 -1.62 4.80
C GLY A 130 18.34 -0.21 4.47
N ASN A 131 19.35 0.66 4.31
CA ASN A 131 19.20 2.03 3.81
C ASN A 131 19.96 2.13 2.48
N PRO A 132 19.43 1.53 1.40
CA PRO A 132 20.13 1.47 0.14
C PRO A 132 20.35 2.85 -0.47
N THR A 133 21.39 2.95 -1.29
CA THR A 133 21.68 4.13 -2.12
C THR A 133 21.62 3.74 -3.58
N PHE A 134 21.28 4.69 -4.43
CA PHE A 134 21.22 4.50 -5.87
C PHE A 134 22.51 4.97 -6.54
N VAL A 135 23.03 4.18 -7.46
CA VAL A 135 24.15 4.54 -8.33
C VAL A 135 23.77 4.19 -9.77
N GLY A 136 23.79 5.19 -10.66
CA GLY A 136 23.48 5.00 -12.07
C GLY A 136 24.49 5.68 -12.99
N GLU A 137 24.93 4.95 -14.04
CA GLU A 137 25.83 5.46 -15.08
C GLU A 137 25.46 4.90 -16.45
N ALA A 138 25.53 5.73 -17.47
CA ALA A 138 25.54 5.30 -18.86
C ALA A 138 26.91 5.62 -19.48
N ILE A 139 27.48 4.66 -20.22
CA ILE A 139 28.79 4.79 -20.89
C ILE A 139 28.57 4.61 -22.37
N GLY A 140 28.91 5.64 -23.15
CA GLY A 140 28.83 5.62 -24.60
C GLY A 140 29.98 4.88 -25.27
N PRO A 141 29.89 4.60 -26.58
CA PRO A 141 30.87 3.82 -27.33
C PRO A 141 32.29 4.41 -27.32
N THR A 142 32.44 5.73 -27.21
CA THR A 142 33.76 6.40 -27.15
C THR A 142 34.27 6.58 -25.72
N GLY A 143 33.49 6.13 -24.72
CA GLY A 143 33.82 6.22 -23.30
C GLY A 143 33.23 7.44 -22.58
N THR A 144 32.34 8.20 -23.23
CA THR A 144 31.60 9.29 -22.58
C THR A 144 30.73 8.72 -21.47
N LYS A 145 30.86 9.30 -20.27
CA LYS A 145 30.10 8.88 -19.09
C LYS A 145 29.00 9.88 -18.75
N VAL A 146 27.80 9.39 -18.55
CA VAL A 146 26.63 10.15 -18.12
C VAL A 146 26.11 9.57 -16.82
N THR A 147 26.04 10.39 -15.77
CA THR A 147 25.45 9.97 -14.51
C THR A 147 23.95 9.89 -14.65
N ILE A 148 23.33 8.78 -14.26
CA ILE A 148 21.90 8.59 -14.15
C ILE A 148 21.51 8.97 -12.72
N SER A 149 20.68 10.00 -12.58
CA SER A 149 20.29 10.57 -11.29
C SER A 149 19.06 9.91 -10.68
N GLY A 150 18.28 9.20 -11.50
CA GLY A 150 17.07 8.52 -11.07
C GLY A 150 16.45 7.64 -12.15
N VAL A 151 15.43 6.89 -11.78
CA VAL A 151 14.72 5.95 -12.65
C VAL A 151 13.21 6.18 -12.57
N ASN A 152 12.54 6.26 -13.73
CA ASN A 152 11.07 6.31 -13.85
C ASN A 152 10.39 7.42 -13.05
N ARG A 153 10.99 8.57 -12.94
CA ARG A 153 10.45 9.76 -12.27
C ARG A 153 10.70 11.04 -13.05
N ASP A 154 10.09 12.13 -12.65
CA ASP A 154 10.34 13.44 -13.24
C ASP A 154 11.80 13.90 -13.07
N CYS A 155 12.26 14.70 -14.01
CA CYS A 155 13.63 15.22 -14.04
C CYS A 155 13.73 16.50 -13.21
N GLY A 156 14.58 16.48 -12.17
CA GLY A 156 15.03 17.67 -11.49
C GLY A 156 16.00 18.53 -12.34
N PRO A 157 16.32 19.74 -11.89
CA PRO A 157 17.31 20.58 -12.54
C PRO A 157 18.70 19.91 -12.58
N GLY A 158 19.25 19.72 -13.77
CA GLY A 158 20.57 19.09 -13.97
C GLY A 158 20.61 17.58 -13.75
N GLU A 159 19.46 16.93 -13.57
CA GLU A 159 19.35 15.48 -13.40
C GLU A 159 19.13 14.77 -14.74
N ASN A 160 19.82 13.65 -14.94
CA ASN A 160 19.54 12.76 -16.04
C ASN A 160 18.72 11.57 -15.49
N VAL A 161 17.56 11.31 -16.08
CA VAL A 161 16.63 10.29 -15.60
C VAL A 161 16.40 9.23 -16.66
N LEU A 162 16.62 7.98 -16.27
CA LEU A 162 16.41 6.80 -17.12
C LEU A 162 14.99 6.28 -16.95
N TRP A 163 14.26 6.21 -18.04
CA TRP A 163 12.93 5.62 -18.08
C TRP A 163 12.97 4.22 -18.69
N LEU A 164 12.41 3.28 -17.95
CA LEU A 164 12.37 1.86 -18.25
C LEU A 164 10.93 1.39 -18.46
N PRO A 165 10.70 0.29 -19.19
CA PRO A 165 9.37 -0.30 -19.33
C PRO A 165 8.71 -0.72 -18.00
N SER A 166 9.53 -0.96 -16.94
CA SER A 166 9.00 -1.19 -15.58
C SER A 166 8.23 0.02 -15.01
N GLY A 167 8.51 1.24 -15.50
CA GLY A 167 7.79 2.45 -15.13
C GLY A 167 6.57 2.75 -15.99
N GLY A 168 6.35 2.02 -17.10
CA GLY A 168 5.22 2.24 -18.01
C GLY A 168 5.62 2.34 -19.47
N ASN A 169 4.81 3.01 -20.30
CA ASN A 169 5.00 3.12 -21.73
C ASN A 169 5.43 4.51 -22.21
N ARG A 170 5.52 5.49 -21.29
CA ARG A 170 5.86 6.89 -21.58
C ARG A 170 6.84 7.44 -20.58
N ALA A 171 7.93 7.97 -21.08
CA ALA A 171 8.87 8.77 -20.32
C ALA A 171 8.37 10.22 -20.25
N LYS A 172 8.33 10.84 -19.09
CA LYS A 172 7.84 12.20 -18.87
C LYS A 172 8.87 13.05 -18.14
N CYS A 173 8.97 14.31 -18.52
CA CYS A 173 9.79 15.30 -17.84
C CYS A 173 9.02 16.63 -17.84
N SER A 174 8.83 17.25 -16.68
CA SER A 174 8.03 18.47 -16.50
C SER A 174 8.58 19.67 -17.29
N LYS A 175 9.87 19.68 -17.61
CA LYS A 175 10.53 20.70 -18.43
C LYS A 175 11.07 20.09 -19.70
N PRO A 176 10.93 20.77 -20.87
CA PRO A 176 11.47 20.30 -22.15
C PRO A 176 12.97 20.04 -22.09
N GLY A 177 13.42 19.04 -22.85
CA GLY A 177 14.83 18.69 -22.99
C GLY A 177 15.05 17.53 -23.95
N PRO A 178 16.32 17.20 -24.24
CA PRO A 178 16.62 16.05 -25.08
C PRO A 178 16.26 14.73 -24.39
N ALA A 179 15.54 13.89 -25.14
CA ALA A 179 15.23 12.51 -24.79
C ALA A 179 15.97 11.58 -25.76
N VAL A 180 16.86 10.76 -25.26
CA VAL A 180 17.63 9.77 -26.02
C VAL A 180 16.97 8.42 -25.88
N ILE A 181 16.57 7.83 -27.01
CA ILE A 181 15.85 6.56 -27.06
C ILE A 181 16.85 5.45 -27.40
N PHE A 182 16.83 4.41 -26.62
CA PHE A 182 17.63 3.20 -26.78
C PHE A 182 16.74 1.99 -27.01
N ARG A 183 17.26 0.98 -27.74
CA ARG A 183 16.63 -0.30 -27.98
C ARG A 183 17.55 -1.46 -27.66
N ALA A 184 17.02 -2.66 -27.71
CA ALA A 184 17.75 -3.88 -27.46
C ALA A 184 18.49 -3.88 -26.10
N LEU A 185 17.83 -3.29 -25.08
CA LEU A 185 18.35 -3.29 -23.73
C LEU A 185 18.35 -4.72 -23.21
N SER A 186 19.50 -5.21 -22.77
CA SER A 186 19.61 -6.52 -22.14
C SER A 186 18.86 -6.53 -20.81
N ARG A 187 18.05 -7.56 -20.58
CA ARG A 187 17.24 -7.71 -19.37
C ARG A 187 17.50 -9.05 -18.67
N PRO A 188 17.21 -9.10 -17.34
CA PRO A 188 16.89 -8.01 -16.41
C PRO A 188 18.07 -7.04 -16.28
N PHE A 189 17.81 -5.83 -15.76
CA PHE A 189 18.89 -4.98 -15.26
C PHE A 189 19.57 -5.73 -14.13
N ASP A 190 20.51 -6.58 -14.51
CA ASP A 190 21.35 -7.27 -13.55
C ASP A 190 22.38 -6.27 -13.02
N GLU A 191 22.26 -5.89 -11.75
CA GLU A 191 23.19 -5.00 -11.08
C GLU A 191 24.66 -5.51 -11.13
N ALA A 192 24.89 -6.78 -11.49
CA ALA A 192 26.22 -7.36 -11.65
C ALA A 192 26.86 -7.07 -12.99
N THR A 193 26.05 -6.89 -14.05
CA THR A 193 26.51 -6.74 -15.42
C THR A 193 25.90 -5.49 -16.04
N PRO A 194 26.68 -4.58 -16.66
CA PRO A 194 26.12 -3.46 -17.40
C PRO A 194 25.16 -3.98 -18.47
N SER A 195 23.98 -3.34 -18.57
CA SER A 195 23.04 -3.62 -19.65
C SER A 195 23.47 -2.96 -20.93
N ASP A 196 23.60 -3.72 -22.00
CA ASP A 196 23.92 -3.19 -23.32
C ASP A 196 22.66 -2.66 -24.01
N ALA A 197 22.78 -1.55 -24.74
CA ALA A 197 21.72 -0.98 -25.54
C ALA A 197 22.26 -0.29 -26.79
N VAL A 198 21.44 -0.21 -27.81
CA VAL A 198 21.76 0.47 -29.08
C VAL A 198 20.98 1.77 -29.16
N PHE A 199 21.67 2.86 -29.54
CA PHE A 199 21.01 4.13 -29.85
C PHE A 199 20.02 3.94 -30.99
N ALA A 200 18.82 4.50 -30.82
CA ALA A 200 17.78 4.46 -31.83
C ALA A 200 17.44 5.87 -32.37
N GLU A 201 17.17 6.82 -31.47
CA GLU A 201 16.69 8.16 -31.84
C GLU A 201 17.00 9.17 -30.74
N ILE A 202 17.11 10.44 -31.12
CA ILE A 202 17.10 11.59 -30.22
C ILE A 202 15.97 12.52 -30.54
N MET A 203 15.11 12.80 -29.59
CA MET A 203 14.09 13.83 -29.65
C MET A 203 14.60 15.07 -28.91
N ARG A 204 14.57 16.24 -29.58
CA ARG A 204 15.04 17.49 -28.98
C ARG A 204 13.87 18.29 -28.43
N ASP A 205 14.08 18.93 -27.28
CA ASP A 205 13.14 19.86 -26.65
C ASP A 205 11.72 19.30 -26.46
N VAL A 206 11.66 18.06 -25.95
CA VAL A 206 10.40 17.37 -25.66
C VAL A 206 10.19 17.20 -24.13
N THR A 207 8.92 17.10 -23.74
CA THR A 207 8.51 16.77 -22.38
C THR A 207 8.06 15.32 -22.22
N GLU A 208 7.92 14.61 -23.33
CA GLU A 208 7.43 13.23 -23.34
C GLU A 208 8.05 12.45 -24.50
N ALA A 209 8.33 11.16 -24.26
CA ALA A 209 8.78 10.21 -25.27
C ALA A 209 8.20 8.83 -25.01
N ALA A 210 7.91 8.04 -26.06
CA ALA A 210 7.49 6.66 -25.92
C ALA A 210 8.65 5.79 -25.45
N ILE A 211 8.41 4.93 -24.45
CA ILE A 211 9.40 3.96 -23.99
C ILE A 211 9.28 2.70 -24.85
N PRO A 212 10.34 2.29 -25.58
CA PRO A 212 10.31 1.04 -26.31
C PRO A 212 10.15 -0.16 -25.37
N PRO A 213 9.35 -1.18 -25.71
CA PRO A 213 9.19 -2.36 -24.85
C PRO A 213 10.51 -3.13 -24.61
N ASP A 214 11.46 -3.02 -25.54
CA ASP A 214 12.79 -3.64 -25.51
C ASP A 214 13.90 -2.62 -25.25
N GLY A 215 13.59 -1.44 -24.72
CA GLY A 215 14.53 -0.35 -24.63
C GLY A 215 14.35 0.55 -23.41
N ALA A 216 14.90 1.76 -23.54
CA ALA A 216 14.84 2.79 -22.51
C ALA A 216 14.83 4.18 -23.11
N VAL A 217 14.44 5.19 -22.32
CA VAL A 217 14.56 6.61 -22.66
C VAL A 217 15.39 7.31 -21.60
N LEU A 218 16.45 8.00 -21.97
CA LEU A 218 17.26 8.83 -21.09
C LEU A 218 16.97 10.31 -21.37
N PHE A 219 16.30 10.98 -20.45
CA PHE A 219 16.23 12.44 -20.45
C PHE A 219 17.54 13.00 -19.91
N VAL A 220 18.17 13.92 -20.68
CA VAL A 220 19.46 14.52 -20.32
C VAL A 220 19.25 16.01 -20.00
N LYS A 221 19.53 16.39 -18.77
CA LYS A 221 19.35 17.77 -18.27
C LYS A 221 20.65 18.41 -17.79
N ASP A 222 21.74 17.67 -17.74
CA ASP A 222 23.04 18.22 -17.42
C ASP A 222 23.72 18.85 -18.68
N ASN A 223 24.88 19.43 -18.48
CA ASN A 223 25.65 20.10 -19.54
C ASN A 223 26.38 19.14 -20.49
N ARG A 224 26.17 17.83 -20.38
CA ARG A 224 26.85 16.79 -21.18
C ARG A 224 26.06 16.37 -22.42
N ALA A 225 24.91 17.01 -22.68
CA ALA A 225 24.08 16.68 -23.83
C ALA A 225 24.85 16.73 -25.15
N GLU A 226 25.79 17.71 -25.35
CA GLU A 226 26.59 17.83 -26.56
C GLU A 226 27.64 16.73 -26.70
N ALA A 227 28.32 16.35 -25.61
CA ALA A 227 29.27 15.24 -25.60
C ALA A 227 28.56 13.92 -25.94
N LEU A 228 27.36 13.75 -25.44
CA LEU A 228 26.51 12.60 -25.70
C LEU A 228 26.11 12.51 -27.18
N LEU A 229 25.86 13.66 -27.84
CA LEU A 229 25.59 13.71 -29.28
C LEU A 229 26.76 13.24 -30.12
N THR A 230 28.00 13.54 -29.71
CA THR A 230 29.20 13.07 -30.39
C THR A 230 29.32 11.54 -30.30
N ASP A 231 29.05 10.96 -29.14
CA ASP A 231 29.03 9.53 -28.96
C ASP A 231 27.93 8.82 -29.75
N ILE A 232 26.75 9.44 -29.82
CA ILE A 232 25.62 8.96 -30.62
C ILE A 232 26.02 8.89 -32.11
N ALA A 233 26.70 9.90 -32.62
CA ALA A 233 27.15 9.96 -34.02
C ALA A 233 28.19 8.89 -34.37
N SER A 234 28.94 8.37 -33.39
CA SER A 234 29.93 7.32 -33.61
C SER A 234 29.30 5.94 -33.85
N GLY A 235 28.02 5.75 -33.47
CA GLY A 235 27.36 4.43 -33.42
C GLY A 235 27.95 3.53 -32.36
N GLY A 236 27.38 2.36 -32.17
CA GLY A 236 27.92 1.35 -31.24
C GLY A 236 27.01 1.07 -30.04
N ILE A 237 27.56 0.33 -29.09
CA ILE A 237 26.85 -0.18 -27.91
C ILE A 237 27.05 0.77 -26.75
N TRP A 238 25.95 1.17 -26.13
CA TRP A 238 25.91 1.87 -24.86
C TRP A 238 25.82 0.86 -23.72
N LYS A 239 26.49 1.17 -22.61
CA LYS A 239 26.44 0.36 -21.39
C LYS A 239 25.75 1.13 -20.27
N PHE A 240 24.72 0.55 -19.71
CA PHE A 240 23.98 1.11 -18.58
C PHE A 240 24.26 0.32 -17.31
N THR A 241 24.64 1.00 -16.25
CA THR A 241 24.77 0.44 -14.91
C THR A 241 23.77 1.16 -14.01
N VAL A 242 22.91 0.38 -13.35
CA VAL A 242 21.93 0.87 -12.37
C VAL A 242 22.02 -0.05 -11.17
N GLN A 243 22.41 0.50 -10.03
CA GLN A 243 22.72 -0.30 -8.84
C GLN A 243 22.03 0.26 -7.60
N THR A 244 21.53 -0.67 -6.78
CA THR A 244 21.07 -0.42 -5.43
C THR A 244 22.13 -0.95 -4.47
N VAL A 245 22.82 -0.06 -3.77
CA VAL A 245 24.03 -0.38 -2.99
C VAL A 245 23.76 -0.23 -1.50
N ASP A 246 23.98 -1.33 -0.75
CA ASP A 246 23.97 -1.38 0.71
C ASP A 246 24.70 -2.66 1.16
N ALA A 247 24.74 -2.91 2.47
CA ALA A 247 25.21 -4.17 3.05
C ALA A 247 24.34 -5.38 2.66
N ALA A 248 23.05 -5.17 2.40
CA ALA A 248 22.14 -6.19 1.87
C ALA A 248 22.36 -6.41 0.37
N ASN A 249 22.22 -7.65 -0.08
CA ASN A 249 22.33 -7.99 -1.51
C ASN A 249 21.01 -7.74 -2.25
N TRP A 250 20.71 -6.49 -2.57
CA TRP A 250 19.48 -6.05 -3.23
C TRP A 250 19.27 -6.64 -4.63
N ARG A 251 20.33 -7.18 -5.26
CA ARG A 251 20.24 -7.90 -6.55
C ARG A 251 19.34 -9.12 -6.50
N GLU A 252 19.21 -9.72 -5.32
CA GLU A 252 18.34 -10.88 -5.11
C GLU A 252 16.89 -10.48 -4.78
N ALA A 253 16.60 -9.18 -4.69
CA ALA A 253 15.25 -8.73 -4.37
C ALA A 253 14.26 -9.15 -5.45
N GLN A 254 13.34 -10.02 -5.10
CA GLN A 254 12.17 -10.31 -5.93
C GLN A 254 11.15 -9.18 -5.83
N PHE A 255 10.99 -8.63 -4.61
CA PHE A 255 10.18 -7.46 -4.32
C PHE A 255 10.88 -6.62 -3.26
N ALA A 256 10.77 -5.30 -3.38
CA ALA A 256 11.22 -4.37 -2.36
C ALA A 256 10.34 -3.13 -2.34
N ILE A 257 10.21 -2.53 -1.15
CA ILE A 257 9.47 -1.31 -0.94
C ILE A 257 10.25 -0.36 -0.04
N GLY A 258 10.32 0.90 -0.45
CA GLY A 258 10.85 1.98 0.36
C GLY A 258 9.87 2.43 1.43
N GLY A 259 10.33 3.28 2.32
CA GLY A 259 9.53 3.86 3.38
C GLY A 259 10.37 4.69 4.34
N GLY A 260 9.92 4.75 5.57
CA GLY A 260 10.65 5.38 6.67
C GLY A 260 9.73 6.24 7.56
N PRO A 261 10.23 6.58 8.75
CA PRO A 261 11.47 6.09 9.35
C PRO A 261 11.41 4.61 9.73
N TRP A 262 12.58 4.02 10.06
CA TRP A 262 12.61 2.75 10.76
C TRP A 262 11.88 2.88 12.10
N LEU A 263 11.24 1.82 12.51
CA LEU A 263 10.54 1.68 13.79
C LEU A 263 11.28 0.70 14.71
N VAL A 264 11.74 -0.40 14.12
CA VAL A 264 12.44 -1.49 14.81
C VAL A 264 13.61 -1.94 13.93
N ARG A 265 14.76 -2.14 14.55
CA ARG A 265 15.94 -2.76 13.94
C ARG A 265 16.50 -3.81 14.89
N ASP A 266 16.74 -5.02 14.37
CA ASP A 266 17.35 -6.14 15.11
C ASP A 266 16.68 -6.40 16.47
N GLY A 267 15.32 -6.37 16.49
CA GLY A 267 14.52 -6.59 17.68
C GLY A 267 14.53 -5.46 18.70
N LYS A 268 15.05 -4.28 18.34
CA LYS A 268 15.10 -3.11 19.22
C LYS A 268 14.37 -1.93 18.60
N LYS A 269 13.75 -1.12 19.45
CA LYS A 269 13.17 0.18 19.04
C LYS A 269 14.25 1.06 18.41
N PHE A 270 13.98 1.55 17.21
CA PHE A 270 14.91 2.36 16.44
C PHE A 270 14.15 3.40 15.61
N VAL A 271 13.81 4.53 16.23
CA VAL A 271 13.02 5.59 15.59
C VAL A 271 13.93 6.78 15.30
N ASP A 272 14.72 6.68 14.23
CA ASP A 272 15.68 7.72 13.81
C ASP A 272 15.13 8.55 12.66
N TRP A 273 14.06 9.28 12.92
CA TRP A 273 13.35 10.07 11.92
C TRP A 273 14.18 11.25 11.38
N GLN A 274 15.07 11.85 12.21
CA GLN A 274 15.90 12.99 11.80
C GLN A 274 16.93 12.59 10.74
N ALA A 275 17.65 11.49 10.93
CA ALA A 275 18.63 11.00 9.97
C ALA A 275 17.99 10.63 8.63
N GLN A 276 16.72 10.23 8.66
CA GLN A 276 15.96 9.88 7.45
C GLN A 276 15.21 11.09 6.84
N GLY A 277 15.43 12.31 7.35
CA GLY A 277 14.89 13.54 6.77
C GLY A 277 13.40 13.80 7.04
N PHE A 278 12.82 13.17 8.08
CA PHE A 278 11.44 13.45 8.49
C PHE A 278 11.36 14.60 9.50
N THR A 279 10.21 15.26 9.58
CA THR A 279 9.97 16.36 10.51
C THR A 279 9.58 15.86 11.90
N ALA A 280 9.83 16.69 12.93
CA ALA A 280 9.39 16.40 14.28
C ALA A 280 7.87 16.18 14.35
N THR A 281 7.08 17.01 13.68
CA THR A 281 5.61 16.86 13.62
C THR A 281 5.21 15.51 13.04
N HIS A 282 5.90 15.04 11.99
CA HIS A 282 5.64 13.71 11.44
C HIS A 282 5.89 12.61 12.48
N ALA A 283 6.92 12.74 13.28
CA ALA A 283 7.30 11.73 14.26
C ALA A 283 6.43 11.73 15.53
N THR A 284 6.16 12.92 16.09
CA THR A 284 5.56 13.05 17.43
C THR A 284 4.07 13.31 17.44
N ALA A 285 3.47 13.74 16.32
CA ALA A 285 2.02 13.87 16.23
C ALA A 285 1.33 12.52 15.96
N ARG A 286 0.11 12.37 16.48
CA ARG A 286 -0.73 11.20 16.22
C ARG A 286 -1.33 11.30 14.82
N HIS A 287 -1.06 10.31 14.00
CA HIS A 287 -1.58 10.19 12.64
C HIS A 287 -2.08 8.76 12.37
N PRO A 288 -2.97 8.56 11.37
CA PRO A 288 -3.11 7.24 10.77
C PRO A 288 -1.75 6.73 10.31
N ARG A 289 -1.45 5.45 10.54
CA ARG A 289 -0.15 4.84 10.26
C ARG A 289 -0.28 3.53 9.51
N THR A 290 0.69 3.28 8.64
CA THR A 290 0.90 1.98 8.01
C THR A 290 2.34 1.55 8.26
N ALA A 291 2.55 0.29 8.58
CA ALA A 291 3.88 -0.28 8.79
C ALA A 291 3.99 -1.68 8.19
N ILE A 292 5.19 -1.99 7.71
CA ILE A 292 5.63 -3.34 7.32
C ILE A 292 6.76 -3.78 8.25
N GLY A 293 6.83 -5.06 8.55
CA GLY A 293 7.95 -5.65 9.27
C GLY A 293 8.00 -7.15 9.09
N HIS A 294 9.00 -7.76 9.69
CA HIS A 294 9.09 -9.21 9.81
C HIS A 294 9.56 -9.62 11.19
N THR A 295 9.15 -10.82 11.61
CA THR A 295 9.61 -11.43 12.85
C THR A 295 10.97 -12.11 12.67
N ALA A 296 11.64 -12.48 13.76
CA ALA A 296 12.86 -13.29 13.71
C ALA A 296 12.62 -14.68 13.08
N ALA A 297 11.37 -15.21 13.16
CA ALA A 297 10.98 -16.45 12.51
C ALA A 297 10.67 -16.31 11.01
N GLY A 298 10.72 -15.09 10.47
CA GLY A 298 10.49 -14.79 9.05
C GLY A 298 9.04 -14.48 8.69
N ASP A 299 8.09 -14.45 9.62
CA ASP A 299 6.71 -14.05 9.30
C ASP A 299 6.63 -12.57 8.95
N LEU A 300 5.89 -12.23 7.91
CA LEU A 300 5.54 -10.86 7.56
C LEU A 300 4.54 -10.28 8.56
N LEU A 301 4.76 -9.04 8.94
CA LEU A 301 3.84 -8.21 9.72
C LEU A 301 3.39 -7.00 8.89
N LEU A 302 2.08 -6.79 8.78
CA LEU A 302 1.48 -5.58 8.21
C LEU A 302 0.56 -4.97 9.26
N VAL A 303 0.74 -3.68 9.54
CA VAL A 303 -0.04 -2.97 10.54
C VAL A 303 -0.61 -1.69 9.94
N VAL A 304 -1.90 -1.47 10.20
CA VAL A 304 -2.61 -0.23 9.90
C VAL A 304 -3.25 0.28 11.19
N VAL A 305 -2.99 1.53 11.52
CA VAL A 305 -3.62 2.23 12.64
C VAL A 305 -4.49 3.34 12.08
N GLU A 306 -5.79 3.29 12.33
CA GLU A 306 -6.71 4.37 11.96
C GLU A 306 -6.41 5.64 12.77
N GLY A 307 -6.89 6.79 12.31
CA GLY A 307 -6.68 8.03 13.06
C GLY A 307 -7.53 9.20 12.54
N ARG A 308 -7.35 10.36 13.16
CA ARG A 308 -8.08 11.60 12.85
C ARG A 308 -9.60 11.48 12.99
N SER A 309 -10.05 10.57 13.86
CA SER A 309 -11.47 10.33 14.12
C SER A 309 -11.74 10.22 15.62
N ALA A 310 -13.02 10.31 16.00
CA ALA A 310 -13.42 10.12 17.40
C ALA A 310 -13.19 8.67 17.90
N THR A 311 -13.13 7.70 16.99
CA THR A 311 -12.91 6.28 17.32
C THR A 311 -11.45 5.90 17.33
N SER A 312 -10.59 6.69 16.66
CA SER A 312 -9.15 6.43 16.61
C SER A 312 -8.37 7.74 16.48
N SER A 313 -7.50 8.01 17.44
CA SER A 313 -6.63 9.19 17.44
C SER A 313 -5.41 9.05 16.54
N GLY A 314 -5.06 7.82 16.16
CA GLY A 314 -3.79 7.49 15.51
C GLY A 314 -2.66 7.27 16.50
N MET A 315 -1.44 7.09 15.99
CA MET A 315 -0.23 6.86 16.77
C MET A 315 0.90 7.80 16.39
N THR A 316 1.79 8.12 17.36
CA THR A 316 3.13 8.64 17.11
C THR A 316 4.00 7.51 16.53
N LEU A 317 5.19 7.84 15.99
CA LEU A 317 6.12 6.80 15.53
C LEU A 317 6.67 5.95 16.68
N ASP A 318 6.88 6.55 17.84
CA ASP A 318 7.31 5.82 19.04
C ASP A 318 6.29 4.77 19.51
N GLU A 319 5.01 5.14 19.52
CA GLU A 319 3.93 4.21 19.86
C GLU A 319 3.77 3.10 18.81
N LEU A 320 3.96 3.44 17.54
CA LEU A 320 3.93 2.46 16.45
C LEU A 320 5.11 1.48 16.55
N ALA A 321 6.30 1.96 16.92
CA ALA A 321 7.46 1.11 17.17
C ALA A 321 7.22 0.14 18.34
N ASP A 322 6.65 0.63 19.45
CA ASP A 322 6.28 -0.21 20.59
C ASP A 322 5.22 -1.26 20.21
N LEU A 323 4.25 -0.89 19.37
CA LEU A 323 3.26 -1.83 18.84
C LEU A 323 3.94 -2.90 17.97
N MET A 324 4.82 -2.53 17.03
CA MET A 324 5.53 -3.48 16.19
C MET A 324 6.39 -4.44 17.01
N LEU A 325 7.09 -3.95 18.04
CA LEU A 325 7.84 -4.80 18.98
C LEU A 325 6.91 -5.77 19.72
N SER A 326 5.76 -5.30 20.20
CA SER A 326 4.80 -6.16 20.91
C SER A 326 4.22 -7.27 20.01
N LEU A 327 4.16 -7.04 18.70
CA LEU A 327 3.80 -8.03 17.68
C LEU A 327 4.96 -8.97 17.31
N GLY A 328 6.15 -8.77 17.88
CA GLY A 328 7.34 -9.59 17.67
C GLY A 328 8.16 -9.20 16.44
N ALA A 329 8.09 -7.95 15.99
CA ALA A 329 8.90 -7.48 14.88
C ALA A 329 10.40 -7.56 15.22
N TYR A 330 11.19 -8.14 14.32
CA TYR A 330 12.64 -8.10 14.32
C TYR A 330 13.16 -6.88 13.58
N ASN A 331 12.57 -6.59 12.40
CA ASN A 331 12.72 -5.30 11.73
C ASN A 331 11.34 -4.76 11.34
N ALA A 332 11.15 -3.44 11.39
CA ALA A 332 9.92 -2.78 10.99
C ALA A 332 10.18 -1.38 10.44
N LEU A 333 9.50 -1.05 9.34
CA LEU A 333 9.58 0.20 8.60
C LEU A 333 8.20 0.85 8.56
N ASN A 334 8.12 2.15 8.84
CA ASN A 334 6.92 2.93 8.63
C ASN A 334 6.73 3.18 7.12
N LEU A 335 5.51 3.13 6.65
CA LEU A 335 5.11 3.43 5.28
C LEU A 335 4.32 4.74 5.22
N ASP A 336 3.77 5.09 4.04
CA ASP A 336 2.92 6.27 3.93
C ASP A 336 1.70 6.16 4.84
N GLY A 337 1.39 7.27 5.46
CA GLY A 337 0.37 7.39 6.50
C GLY A 337 -0.75 8.35 6.13
N GLY A 338 -1.45 8.83 7.16
CA GLY A 338 -2.52 9.81 6.96
C GLY A 338 -3.64 9.30 6.09
N GLY A 339 -4.02 10.06 5.06
CA GLY A 339 -5.10 9.69 4.14
C GLY A 339 -4.81 8.46 3.28
N SER A 340 -3.54 8.11 3.09
CA SER A 340 -3.15 6.91 2.35
C SER A 340 -3.32 5.62 3.15
N THR A 341 -3.42 5.70 4.49
CA THR A 341 -3.55 4.53 5.38
C THR A 341 -4.82 3.76 5.11
N GLN A 342 -4.70 2.53 4.62
CA GLN A 342 -5.81 1.65 4.22
C GLN A 342 -5.44 0.18 4.33
N MET A 343 -6.44 -0.66 4.65
CA MET A 343 -6.30 -2.12 4.62
C MET A 343 -7.54 -2.78 4.02
N MET A 344 -7.31 -3.70 3.09
CA MET A 344 -8.30 -4.60 2.53
C MET A 344 -8.03 -6.01 3.03
N VAL A 345 -9.09 -6.74 3.42
CA VAL A 345 -9.02 -8.17 3.77
C VAL A 345 -10.14 -8.90 3.04
N ARG A 346 -9.79 -9.93 2.27
CA ARG A 346 -10.76 -10.69 1.45
C ARG A 346 -11.63 -9.79 0.56
N GLY A 347 -11.02 -8.73 -0.01
CA GLY A 347 -11.70 -7.77 -0.88
C GLY A 347 -12.62 -6.78 -0.15
N LEU A 348 -12.62 -6.76 1.18
CA LEU A 348 -13.41 -5.86 2.00
C LEU A 348 -12.53 -4.77 2.63
N ALA A 349 -12.97 -3.52 2.59
CA ALA A 349 -12.35 -2.42 3.34
C ALA A 349 -12.61 -2.64 4.83
N VAL A 350 -11.56 -3.01 5.58
CA VAL A 350 -11.65 -3.28 7.02
C VAL A 350 -11.23 -2.09 7.87
N SER A 351 -10.46 -1.15 7.31
CA SER A 351 -10.08 0.11 7.94
C SER A 351 -10.90 1.29 7.40
N ALA A 352 -11.05 2.33 8.20
CA ALA A 352 -11.71 3.57 7.81
C ALA A 352 -10.66 4.61 7.35
N PRO A 353 -10.63 4.98 6.06
CA PRO A 353 -9.73 6.03 5.56
C PRO A 353 -10.04 7.38 6.22
N SER A 354 -9.00 8.09 6.69
CA SER A 354 -9.17 9.38 7.38
C SER A 354 -9.72 10.51 6.49
N ASP A 355 -9.60 10.36 5.18
CA ASP A 355 -10.15 11.29 4.18
C ASP A 355 -11.65 11.04 3.92
N GLY A 356 -12.23 10.00 4.50
CA GLY A 356 -13.63 9.60 4.29
C GLY A 356 -13.87 8.86 2.96
N VAL A 357 -12.86 8.74 2.12
CA VAL A 357 -12.86 7.99 0.86
C VAL A 357 -11.50 7.32 0.69
N GLU A 358 -11.42 6.29 -0.13
CA GLU A 358 -10.12 5.70 -0.50
C GLU A 358 -9.30 6.75 -1.26
N ARG A 359 -8.12 7.09 -0.75
CA ARG A 359 -7.14 7.89 -1.48
C ARG A 359 -6.48 6.99 -2.52
N PRO A 360 -6.42 7.38 -3.81
CA PRO A 360 -5.58 6.69 -4.78
C PRO A 360 -4.11 6.76 -4.36
N ILE A 361 -3.42 5.62 -4.39
CA ILE A 361 -2.04 5.41 -3.92
C ILE A 361 -1.14 4.92 -5.05
N ALA A 362 0.18 5.13 -4.94
CA ALA A 362 1.14 4.78 -5.99
C ALA A 362 1.48 3.29 -6.00
N ASN A 363 1.64 2.69 -4.83
CA ASN A 363 1.92 1.28 -4.69
C ASN A 363 1.29 0.69 -3.42
N ALA A 364 1.25 -0.62 -3.37
CA ALA A 364 0.66 -1.40 -2.28
C ALA A 364 1.49 -2.65 -1.99
N ILE A 365 1.31 -3.21 -0.80
CA ILE A 365 1.74 -4.56 -0.48
C ILE A 365 0.50 -5.45 -0.54
N VAL A 366 0.56 -6.53 -1.32
CA VAL A 366 -0.51 -7.50 -1.47
C VAL A 366 -0.07 -8.89 -1.03
N LEU A 367 -0.91 -9.56 -0.25
CA LEU A 367 -0.72 -10.96 0.13
C LEU A 367 -1.63 -11.83 -0.73
N LEU A 368 -1.05 -12.85 -1.31
CA LEU A 368 -1.74 -13.89 -2.06
C LEU A 368 -1.67 -15.19 -1.27
N ALA A 369 -2.75 -15.93 -1.26
CA ALA A 369 -2.83 -17.25 -0.63
C ALA A 369 -3.82 -18.12 -1.41
N PRO A 370 -3.85 -19.44 -1.20
CA PRO A 370 -4.84 -20.32 -1.82
C PRO A 370 -6.27 -19.80 -1.61
N GLU A 371 -7.11 -19.97 -2.60
CA GLU A 371 -8.51 -19.56 -2.52
C GLU A 371 -9.21 -20.28 -1.38
N ALA A 372 -10.10 -19.56 -0.70
CA ALA A 372 -10.90 -20.14 0.35
C ALA A 372 -11.87 -21.19 -0.25
N THR A 373 -11.94 -22.36 0.34
CA THR A 373 -12.92 -23.37 -0.04
C THR A 373 -14.32 -22.82 0.17
N VAL A 374 -15.12 -22.82 -0.91
CA VAL A 374 -16.52 -22.38 -0.82
C VAL A 374 -17.34 -23.46 -0.14
N SER A 375 -17.90 -23.12 1.01
CA SER A 375 -18.82 -24.03 1.73
C SER A 375 -20.09 -24.33 0.91
N GLN A 376 -20.56 -25.55 0.98
CA GLN A 376 -21.86 -25.94 0.41
C GLN A 376 -23.05 -25.38 1.22
N LEU A 377 -22.82 -24.95 2.45
CA LEU A 377 -23.88 -24.37 3.28
C LEU A 377 -24.30 -23.02 2.74
N ALA A 378 -25.60 -22.82 2.59
CA ALA A 378 -26.16 -21.49 2.31
C ALA A 378 -26.04 -20.62 3.55
N LEU A 379 -25.54 -19.39 3.37
CA LEU A 379 -25.41 -18.40 4.44
C LEU A 379 -26.42 -17.28 4.21
N SER A 380 -26.92 -16.70 5.30
CA SER A 380 -27.74 -15.49 5.30
C SER A 380 -27.10 -14.44 6.18
N MET A 381 -27.27 -13.18 5.83
CA MET A 381 -26.80 -12.03 6.62
C MET A 381 -28.01 -11.22 7.07
N GLU A 382 -28.07 -10.86 8.34
CA GLU A 382 -29.16 -10.12 8.96
C GLU A 382 -28.62 -8.89 9.71
N PRO A 383 -29.30 -7.73 9.56
CA PRO A 383 -30.43 -7.45 8.66
C PRO A 383 -29.98 -7.41 7.19
N LYS A 384 -30.88 -7.76 6.24
CA LYS A 384 -30.61 -7.64 4.78
C LYS A 384 -30.63 -6.18 4.32
N VAL A 385 -31.51 -5.37 4.92
CA VAL A 385 -31.62 -3.92 4.74
C VAL A 385 -31.79 -3.30 6.11
N ALA A 386 -31.10 -2.22 6.38
CA ALA A 386 -31.18 -1.50 7.64
C ALA A 386 -31.41 0.00 7.41
N ARG A 387 -31.96 0.67 8.44
CA ARG A 387 -32.10 2.12 8.51
C ARG A 387 -31.52 2.62 9.81
N ALA A 388 -30.82 3.74 9.76
CA ALA A 388 -30.25 4.41 10.93
C ALA A 388 -30.27 5.91 10.78
N THR A 389 -30.06 6.63 11.86
CA THR A 389 -29.68 8.04 11.85
C THR A 389 -28.21 8.19 12.23
N VAL A 390 -27.59 9.30 11.83
CA VAL A 390 -26.21 9.61 12.20
C VAL A 390 -26.02 9.51 13.72
N GLY A 391 -25.01 8.76 14.16
CA GLY A 391 -24.69 8.47 15.56
C GLY A 391 -25.26 7.16 16.09
N GLN A 392 -26.20 6.53 15.39
CA GLN A 392 -26.73 5.23 15.79
C GLN A 392 -25.75 4.09 15.51
N THR A 393 -25.87 3.02 16.29
CA THR A 393 -25.12 1.78 16.17
C THR A 393 -26.09 0.63 15.88
N LEU A 394 -25.73 -0.24 14.94
CA LEU A 394 -26.48 -1.45 14.58
C LEU A 394 -25.53 -2.64 14.52
N SER A 395 -26.07 -3.84 14.71
CA SER A 395 -25.28 -5.08 14.64
C SER A 395 -25.78 -5.99 13.55
N TRP A 396 -24.86 -6.65 12.88
CA TRP A 396 -25.09 -7.65 11.85
C TRP A 396 -24.64 -9.03 12.33
N GLN A 397 -25.32 -10.06 11.84
CA GLN A 397 -24.96 -11.46 12.05
C GLN A 397 -24.98 -12.22 10.72
N VAL A 398 -24.10 -13.21 10.59
CA VAL A 398 -24.17 -14.20 9.49
C VAL A 398 -24.62 -15.52 10.11
N LYS A 399 -25.60 -16.16 9.48
CA LYS A 399 -26.21 -17.41 9.94
C LYS A 399 -26.16 -18.47 8.87
N VAL A 400 -26.15 -19.72 9.25
CA VAL A 400 -26.44 -20.86 8.38
C VAL A 400 -27.92 -20.82 8.04
N ALA A 401 -28.28 -20.70 6.76
CA ALA A 401 -29.67 -20.45 6.35
C ALA A 401 -30.63 -21.60 6.70
N SER A 402 -30.13 -22.84 6.75
CA SER A 402 -30.96 -24.03 7.05
C SER A 402 -31.22 -24.23 8.53
N THR A 403 -30.32 -23.83 9.42
CA THR A 403 -30.43 -24.07 10.87
C THR A 403 -30.74 -22.77 11.64
N GLY A 404 -30.46 -21.60 11.06
CA GLY A 404 -30.53 -20.33 11.77
C GLY A 404 -29.38 -20.08 12.75
N GLU A 405 -28.42 -21.00 12.85
CA GLU A 405 -27.26 -20.90 13.72
C GLU A 405 -26.34 -19.77 13.29
N ALA A 406 -25.98 -18.89 14.22
CA ALA A 406 -25.06 -17.78 13.93
C ALA A 406 -23.61 -18.29 13.87
N LEU A 407 -22.85 -17.79 12.87
CA LEU A 407 -21.41 -18.04 12.81
C LEU A 407 -20.68 -17.27 13.92
N ALA A 408 -19.58 -17.82 14.38
CA ALA A 408 -18.70 -17.14 15.32
C ALA A 408 -18.06 -15.89 14.66
N HIS A 409 -17.85 -14.84 15.43
CA HIS A 409 -17.20 -13.61 14.92
C HIS A 409 -15.82 -13.88 14.33
N SER A 410 -15.09 -14.87 14.81
CA SER A 410 -13.79 -15.29 14.29
C SER A 410 -13.83 -15.88 12.88
N GLU A 411 -15.00 -16.35 12.41
CA GLU A 411 -15.21 -16.90 11.07
C GLU A 411 -15.62 -15.83 10.03
N ILE A 412 -15.90 -14.59 10.46
CA ILE A 412 -16.47 -13.56 9.60
C ILE A 412 -15.52 -12.38 9.52
N VAL A 413 -15.11 -11.98 8.32
CA VAL A 413 -14.44 -10.69 8.08
C VAL A 413 -15.51 -9.68 7.70
N TRP A 414 -15.59 -8.59 8.46
CA TRP A 414 -16.52 -7.49 8.21
C TRP A 414 -15.83 -6.33 7.51
N GLY A 415 -16.54 -5.66 6.61
CA GLY A 415 -16.15 -4.41 6.00
C GLY A 415 -17.36 -3.60 5.57
N CYS A 416 -17.17 -2.33 5.30
CA CYS A 416 -18.24 -1.47 4.79
C CYS A 416 -17.73 -0.45 3.77
N THR A 417 -18.65 0.14 3.01
CA THR A 417 -18.33 1.28 2.14
C THR A 417 -17.73 2.41 2.96
N PRO A 418 -16.51 2.89 2.62
CA PRO A 418 -15.86 3.98 3.35
C PRO A 418 -16.67 5.29 3.35
N GLY A 419 -16.49 6.11 4.39
CA GLY A 419 -16.95 7.49 4.47
C GLY A 419 -18.32 7.74 5.07
N VAL A 420 -19.21 6.74 5.11
CA VAL A 420 -20.55 6.91 5.68
C VAL A 420 -20.73 6.24 7.04
N GLY A 421 -19.87 5.26 7.34
CA GLY A 421 -19.87 4.55 8.61
C GLY A 421 -18.60 3.74 8.79
N TRP A 422 -18.54 3.05 9.91
CA TRP A 422 -17.47 2.16 10.28
C TRP A 422 -18.05 0.89 10.90
N ILE A 423 -17.48 -0.28 10.61
CA ILE A 423 -17.89 -1.56 11.19
C ILE A 423 -16.70 -2.24 11.87
N ASP A 424 -16.90 -2.70 13.10
CA ASP A 424 -15.91 -3.50 13.80
C ASP A 424 -15.96 -4.98 13.37
N GLN A 425 -14.97 -5.73 13.83
CA GLN A 425 -14.87 -7.14 13.51
C GLN A 425 -15.78 -8.04 14.37
N PHE A 426 -16.65 -7.45 15.20
CA PHE A 426 -17.76 -8.09 15.89
C PHE A 426 -19.10 -7.86 15.19
N GLY A 427 -19.09 -7.18 14.01
CA GLY A 427 -20.29 -6.92 13.22
C GLY A 427 -21.10 -5.72 13.69
N THR A 428 -20.51 -4.84 14.51
CA THR A 428 -21.17 -3.63 15.00
C THR A 428 -20.82 -2.44 14.11
N PHE A 429 -21.81 -1.87 13.45
CA PHE A 429 -21.69 -0.71 12.56
C PHE A 429 -22.08 0.57 13.30
N ARG A 430 -21.30 1.63 13.12
CA ARG A 430 -21.63 3.00 13.58
C ARG A 430 -21.87 3.90 12.38
N ALA A 431 -23.01 4.56 12.35
CA ALA A 431 -23.39 5.53 11.31
C ALA A 431 -22.72 6.88 11.58
N ASN A 432 -21.80 7.31 10.73
CA ASN A 432 -21.02 8.54 10.91
C ASN A 432 -21.53 9.70 10.07
N LYS A 433 -22.10 9.43 8.89
CA LYS A 433 -22.59 10.43 7.94
C LYS A 433 -23.85 9.94 7.25
N ALA A 434 -24.76 10.87 6.91
CA ALA A 434 -25.95 10.56 6.13
C ALA A 434 -25.57 10.09 4.72
N GLY A 435 -26.28 9.09 4.23
CA GLY A 435 -26.05 8.48 2.93
C GLY A 435 -26.41 6.99 2.90
N MET A 436 -25.98 6.32 1.84
CA MET A 436 -26.14 4.88 1.69
C MET A 436 -24.78 4.18 1.84
N ALA A 437 -24.74 3.10 2.59
CA ALA A 437 -23.57 2.23 2.71
C ALA A 437 -23.93 0.78 2.43
N VAL A 438 -22.93 0.00 2.03
CA VAL A 438 -23.00 -1.46 1.96
C VAL A 438 -22.15 -2.02 3.08
N VAL A 439 -22.77 -2.76 3.99
CA VAL A 439 -22.08 -3.61 4.95
C VAL A 439 -21.85 -4.97 4.28
N SER A 440 -20.62 -5.46 4.33
CA SER A 440 -20.21 -6.71 3.71
C SER A 440 -19.61 -7.66 4.74
N ALA A 441 -19.87 -8.94 4.56
CA ALA A 441 -19.30 -10.02 5.36
C ALA A 441 -18.66 -11.06 4.44
N PHE A 442 -17.41 -11.43 4.68
CA PHE A 442 -16.79 -12.59 4.06
C PHE A 442 -16.75 -13.73 5.08
N ALA A 443 -17.36 -14.86 4.74
CA ALA A 443 -17.37 -16.05 5.57
C ALA A 443 -17.42 -17.32 4.70
N ARG A 444 -16.64 -18.34 5.05
CA ARG A 444 -16.63 -19.66 4.40
C ARG A 444 -16.58 -19.60 2.87
N GLY A 445 -15.72 -18.71 2.33
CA GLY A 445 -15.51 -18.55 0.89
C GLY A 445 -16.60 -17.74 0.16
N ARG A 446 -17.53 -17.10 0.87
CA ARG A 446 -18.63 -16.31 0.30
C ARG A 446 -18.63 -14.88 0.82
N THR A 447 -18.97 -13.94 -0.05
CA THR A 447 -19.25 -12.54 0.35
C THR A 447 -20.76 -12.30 0.36
N LEU A 448 -21.27 -11.86 1.51
CA LEU A 448 -22.66 -11.43 1.69
C LEU A 448 -22.68 -9.89 1.82
N ARG A 449 -23.80 -9.28 1.45
CA ARG A 449 -23.97 -7.82 1.49
C ARG A 449 -25.32 -7.45 2.08
N SER A 450 -25.33 -6.31 2.79
CA SER A 450 -26.53 -5.67 3.34
C SER A 450 -26.43 -4.17 3.07
N VAL A 451 -27.55 -3.55 2.71
CA VAL A 451 -27.64 -2.11 2.47
C VAL A 451 -28.13 -1.41 3.71
N ILE A 452 -27.47 -0.31 4.10
CA ILE A 452 -27.94 0.57 5.16
C ILE A 452 -28.18 1.98 4.62
N LEU A 453 -29.34 2.56 4.97
CA LEU A 453 -29.72 3.92 4.68
C LEU A 453 -29.59 4.75 5.96
N ILE A 454 -28.76 5.80 5.91
CA ILE A 454 -28.46 6.65 7.06
C ILE A 454 -29.05 8.02 6.86
N ALA A 455 -30.01 8.39 7.72
CA ALA A 455 -30.63 9.71 7.73
C ALA A 455 -29.80 10.73 8.54
N PRO A 456 -29.87 12.03 8.25
CA PRO A 456 -29.34 13.07 9.11
C PRO A 456 -29.90 12.99 10.52
N LYS A 457 -29.16 13.43 11.53
CA LYS A 457 -29.58 13.40 12.95
C LYS A 457 -30.86 14.19 13.24
N SER A 458 -31.21 15.19 12.42
CA SER A 458 -32.37 16.07 12.55
C SER A 458 -33.57 15.67 11.68
N ALA A 459 -33.52 14.55 10.96
CA ALA A 459 -34.62 14.09 10.12
C ALA A 459 -35.73 13.50 10.99
N THR A 460 -36.84 14.20 11.10
CA THR A 460 -38.10 13.60 11.57
C THR A 460 -38.61 12.61 10.54
N SER A 461 -39.16 11.49 10.99
CA SER A 461 -39.44 10.28 10.21
C SER A 461 -40.37 10.44 8.98
N GLY A 462 -41.03 11.58 8.79
CA GLY A 462 -42.03 11.78 7.73
C GLY A 462 -41.48 12.22 6.36
N ASN A 463 -40.28 12.81 6.27
CA ASN A 463 -39.76 13.39 5.02
C ASN A 463 -38.62 12.59 4.36
N PHE A 464 -38.27 11.46 4.91
CA PHE A 464 -37.09 10.71 4.46
C PHE A 464 -37.43 9.75 3.31
N GLU A 465 -38.61 9.15 3.33
CA GLU A 465 -39.00 8.16 2.30
C GLU A 465 -39.22 8.81 0.92
N ASP A 466 -39.81 9.99 0.85
CA ASP A 466 -40.12 10.68 -0.41
C ASP A 466 -38.88 11.20 -1.14
N ARG A 467 -37.83 11.60 -0.42
CA ARG A 467 -36.58 12.08 -1.04
C ARG A 467 -35.65 10.96 -1.54
N LEU A 468 -35.76 9.79 -0.96
CA LEU A 468 -34.87 8.67 -1.33
C LEU A 468 -35.41 7.88 -2.52
N LEU A 469 -36.71 7.72 -2.64
CA LEU A 469 -37.35 7.07 -3.80
C LEU A 469 -37.06 7.80 -5.11
N VAL A 470 -36.91 9.14 -5.06
CA VAL A 470 -36.51 9.95 -6.22
C VAL A 470 -35.03 9.68 -6.63
N SER A 471 -34.16 9.34 -5.68
CA SER A 471 -32.72 9.06 -5.95
C SER A 471 -32.46 7.64 -6.49
N ILE A 472 -33.28 6.66 -6.10
CA ILE A 472 -33.13 5.26 -6.53
C ILE A 472 -33.71 5.02 -7.93
N GLY A 473 -34.73 5.81 -8.33
CA GLY A 473 -35.32 5.75 -9.67
C GLY A 473 -34.46 6.33 -10.80
N ALA A 474 -33.29 6.91 -10.48
CA ALA A 474 -32.38 7.55 -11.45
C ALA A 474 -31.07 6.78 -11.69
N LEU A 475 -30.94 5.52 -11.23
CA LEU A 475 -29.78 4.68 -11.54
C LEU A 475 -30.15 3.74 -12.70
N PRO A 476 -29.31 3.72 -13.79
CA PRO A 476 -29.49 2.83 -14.93
C PRO A 476 -29.21 1.38 -14.58
#